data_2a5acc64341a3261a38a3442db806523
#
_entry.id   2a5acc64341a3261a38a3442db806523
#
_cell.length_a   1.000
_cell.length_b   1.000
_cell.length_c   1.000
_cell.angle_alpha   90.00
_cell.angle_beta   90.00
_cell.angle_gamma   90.00
#
_symmetry.space_group_name_H-M   'P 1'
#
loop_
_entity.id
_entity.type
_entity.pdbx_description
1 polymer ?
#
loop_
_entity_poly.entity_id
_entity_poly.type
_entity_poly.pdbx_seq_one_letter_code
_entity_poly.pdbx_strand_id
1 'polypeptide(L)'
;MTLRHSLLAVLTLGPAYGYQLHGEVVERTRRDTPLNVGQVYSTLDRLRRDGLIASAGITDDNLPLYELTDSGIIEARMHLTEPDTPDWHDMVERVLLALSLPGSHHDALIAHYRRLWEPYAGASSETLDPTGGQAQAAAEHAARLLRSAALAWLDSLPVIEPWPLRTDRRRRGRRAAEAVQPPR
;
A
#
# COMPACT_ATOMS: atom_id res chain seq x y z
N MET A 1 -5.48 -2.98 -0.49
CA MET A 1 -5.18 -1.52 -0.33
C MET A 1 -5.22 -0.84 -1.69
N THR A 2 -5.78 0.37 -1.82
CA THR A 2 -5.81 1.08 -3.10
C THR A 2 -4.54 1.93 -3.28
N LEU A 3 -4.13 2.14 -4.54
CA LEU A 3 -2.99 3.01 -4.85
C LEU A 3 -3.14 4.43 -4.26
N ARG A 4 -4.37 4.95 -4.22
CA ARG A 4 -4.71 6.24 -3.60
C ARG A 4 -4.18 6.31 -2.16
N HIS A 5 -4.50 5.31 -1.35
CA HIS A 5 -4.13 5.26 0.06
C HIS A 5 -2.62 5.01 0.25
N SER A 6 -2.01 4.19 -0.61
CA SER A 6 -0.55 3.99 -0.58
C SER A 6 0.21 5.30 -0.85
N LEU A 7 -0.26 6.10 -1.82
CA LEU A 7 0.35 7.40 -2.13
C LEU A 7 0.21 8.41 -0.99
N LEU A 8 -0.99 8.49 -0.38
CA LEU A 8 -1.20 9.36 0.79
C LEU A 8 -0.31 8.94 1.97
N ALA A 9 -0.21 7.64 2.24
CA ALA A 9 0.64 7.13 3.31
C ALA A 9 2.12 7.44 3.09
N VAL A 10 2.64 7.27 1.88
CA VAL A 10 4.05 7.61 1.56
C VAL A 10 4.29 9.13 1.66
N LEU A 11 3.32 9.96 1.27
CA LEU A 11 3.43 11.42 1.37
C LEU A 11 3.45 11.94 2.82
N THR A 12 3.14 11.11 3.82
CA THR A 12 3.38 11.48 5.24
C THR A 12 4.86 11.68 5.57
N LEU A 13 5.76 11.14 4.75
CA LEU A 13 7.20 11.30 4.89
C LEU A 13 7.73 12.65 4.40
N GLY A 14 6.91 13.41 3.68
CA GLY A 14 7.24 14.72 3.11
C GLY A 14 6.96 14.83 1.61
N PRO A 15 7.27 15.99 1.03
CA PRO A 15 7.03 16.24 -0.39
C PRO A 15 7.84 15.32 -1.29
N ALA A 16 7.18 14.79 -2.35
CA ALA A 16 7.79 13.86 -3.29
C ALA A 16 7.23 14.05 -4.71
N TYR A 17 8.04 13.72 -5.73
CA TYR A 17 7.60 13.72 -7.12
C TYR A 17 7.05 12.35 -7.55
N GLY A 18 6.21 12.34 -8.62
CA GLY A 18 5.42 11.16 -8.97
C GLY A 18 6.22 9.88 -9.22
N TYR A 19 7.41 9.96 -9.86
CA TYR A 19 8.24 8.77 -10.09
C TYR A 19 8.89 8.25 -8.79
N GLN A 20 9.26 9.14 -7.86
CA GLN A 20 9.73 8.76 -6.53
C GLN A 20 8.63 8.02 -5.76
N LEU A 21 7.41 8.59 -5.76
CA LEU A 21 6.25 7.95 -5.14
C LEU A 21 5.95 6.56 -5.72
N HIS A 22 6.08 6.39 -7.04
CA HIS A 22 5.98 5.07 -7.67
C HIS A 22 6.98 4.08 -7.08
N GLY A 23 8.25 4.45 -7.00
CA GLY A 23 9.30 3.59 -6.46
C GLY A 23 9.08 3.25 -4.98
N GLU A 24 8.70 4.25 -4.17
CA GLU A 24 8.41 4.09 -2.74
C GLU A 24 7.23 3.15 -2.49
N VAL A 25 6.12 3.30 -3.23
CA VAL A 25 4.97 2.41 -3.10
C VAL A 25 5.35 0.97 -3.45
N VAL A 26 6.03 0.73 -4.57
CA VAL A 26 6.46 -0.61 -4.98
C VAL A 26 7.36 -1.26 -3.91
N GLU A 27 8.32 -0.52 -3.39
CA GLU A 27 9.27 -1.04 -2.40
C GLU A 27 8.62 -1.35 -1.06
N ARG A 28 7.74 -0.47 -0.58
CA ARG A 28 7.13 -0.58 0.76
C ARG A 28 6.00 -1.59 0.83
N THR A 29 5.22 -1.75 -0.25
CA THR A 29 4.06 -2.64 -0.26
C THR A 29 4.37 -4.05 -0.77
N ARG A 30 5.48 -4.22 -1.50
CA ARG A 30 5.86 -5.50 -2.13
C ARG A 30 4.73 -6.12 -2.95
N ARG A 31 3.98 -5.27 -3.66
CA ARG A 31 2.81 -5.70 -4.46
C ARG A 31 3.19 -6.75 -5.48
N ASP A 32 2.36 -7.79 -5.58
CA ASP A 32 2.50 -8.84 -6.61
C ASP A 32 2.20 -8.30 -8.01
N THR A 33 1.33 -7.29 -8.11
CA THR A 33 0.94 -6.69 -9.39
C THR A 33 1.84 -5.50 -9.71
N PRO A 34 2.47 -5.46 -10.91
CA PRO A 34 3.29 -4.34 -11.35
C PRO A 34 2.48 -3.03 -11.34
N LEU A 35 3.03 -2.01 -10.71
CA LEU A 35 2.43 -0.69 -10.68
C LEU A 35 2.84 0.11 -11.92
N ASN A 36 1.87 0.56 -12.72
CA ASN A 36 2.14 1.42 -13.87
C ASN A 36 2.33 2.88 -13.44
N VAL A 37 3.40 3.51 -13.92
CA VAL A 37 3.71 4.93 -13.63
C VAL A 37 2.55 5.86 -14.04
N GLY A 38 1.87 5.58 -15.15
CA GLY A 38 0.68 6.34 -15.59
C GLY A 38 -0.47 6.28 -14.59
N GLN A 39 -0.66 5.15 -13.90
CA GLN A 39 -1.65 5.03 -12.83
C GLN A 39 -1.31 5.92 -11.62
N VAL A 40 -0.02 6.07 -11.30
CA VAL A 40 0.42 6.97 -10.23
C VAL A 40 0.04 8.42 -10.58
N TYR A 41 0.42 8.91 -11.77
CA TYR A 41 0.10 10.29 -12.17
C TYR A 41 -1.40 10.55 -12.25
N SER A 42 -2.18 9.63 -12.83
CA SER A 42 -3.64 9.78 -12.88
C SER A 42 -4.29 9.76 -11.49
N THR A 43 -3.68 9.04 -10.52
CA THR A 43 -4.16 9.03 -9.13
C THR A 43 -3.76 10.32 -8.40
N LEU A 44 -2.54 10.84 -8.61
CA LEU A 44 -2.11 12.11 -8.07
C LEU A 44 -2.98 13.27 -8.58
N ASP A 45 -3.37 13.27 -9.85
CA ASP A 45 -4.29 14.27 -10.40
C ASP A 45 -5.67 14.22 -9.75
N ARG A 46 -6.17 13.01 -9.42
CA ARG A 46 -7.42 12.85 -8.66
C ARG A 46 -7.28 13.34 -7.23
N LEU A 47 -6.24 12.93 -6.54
CA LEU A 47 -5.95 13.37 -5.16
C LEU A 47 -5.87 14.90 -5.05
N ARG A 48 -5.26 15.55 -6.05
CA ARG A 48 -5.17 17.01 -6.11
C ARG A 48 -6.54 17.65 -6.34
N ARG A 49 -7.36 17.12 -7.25
CA ARG A 49 -8.73 17.59 -7.47
C ARG A 49 -9.63 17.41 -6.26
N ASP A 50 -9.42 16.33 -5.50
CA ASP A 50 -10.13 16.04 -4.27
C ASP A 50 -9.62 16.87 -3.06
N GLY A 51 -8.59 17.70 -3.26
CA GLY A 51 -8.04 18.57 -2.22
C GLY A 51 -7.23 17.85 -1.14
N LEU A 52 -6.76 16.62 -1.39
CA LEU A 52 -5.99 15.83 -0.42
C LEU A 52 -4.48 16.04 -0.55
N ILE A 53 -4.04 16.48 -1.71
CA ILE A 53 -2.64 16.87 -1.95
C ILE A 53 -2.58 18.23 -2.62
N ALA A 54 -1.48 18.94 -2.41
CA ALA A 54 -1.17 20.22 -3.02
C ALA A 54 0.19 20.16 -3.75
N SER A 55 0.49 21.20 -4.50
CA SER A 55 1.82 21.40 -5.09
C SER A 55 2.76 21.94 -4.02
N ALA A 56 3.89 21.28 -3.82
CA ALA A 56 4.98 21.71 -2.94
C ALA A 56 6.14 22.38 -3.70
N GLY A 57 5.89 22.80 -4.94
CA GLY A 57 6.92 23.38 -5.81
C GLY A 57 7.45 22.41 -6.86
N ILE A 58 8.68 22.63 -7.27
CA ILE A 58 9.38 21.81 -8.27
C ILE A 58 10.80 21.47 -7.79
N THR A 59 11.34 20.36 -8.24
CA THR A 59 12.74 19.99 -8.00
C THR A 59 13.68 20.79 -8.93
N ASP A 60 15.00 20.74 -8.68
CA ASP A 60 16.02 21.33 -9.57
C ASP A 60 15.93 20.75 -11.01
N ASP A 61 15.45 19.51 -11.16
CA ASP A 61 15.23 18.86 -12.46
C ASP A 61 13.85 19.18 -13.06
N ASN A 62 13.17 20.22 -12.54
CA ASN A 62 11.85 20.69 -13.00
C ASN A 62 10.73 19.62 -12.85
N LEU A 63 10.81 18.74 -11.84
CA LEU A 63 9.77 17.75 -11.54
C LEU A 63 8.80 18.32 -10.50
N PRO A 64 7.47 18.20 -10.67
CA PRO A 64 6.50 18.70 -9.71
C PRO A 64 6.56 17.87 -8.42
N LEU A 65 6.64 18.57 -7.30
CA LEU A 65 6.52 17.99 -5.95
C LEU A 65 5.08 18.08 -5.48
N TYR A 66 4.65 17.04 -4.80
CA TYR A 66 3.34 16.91 -4.16
C TYR A 66 3.51 16.76 -2.66
N GLU A 67 2.62 17.37 -1.89
CA GLU A 67 2.56 17.24 -0.43
C GLU A 67 1.11 17.02 0.03
N LEU A 68 0.92 16.50 1.24
CA LEU A 68 -0.41 16.35 1.84
C LEU A 68 -0.97 17.70 2.27
N THR A 69 -2.28 17.86 2.08
CA THR A 69 -3.07 18.87 2.80
C THR A 69 -3.48 18.33 4.18
N ASP A 70 -4.08 19.18 5.04
CA ASP A 70 -4.62 18.74 6.33
C ASP A 70 -5.64 17.61 6.17
N SER A 71 -6.53 17.72 5.16
CA SER A 71 -7.49 16.66 4.84
C SER A 71 -6.80 15.39 4.37
N GLY A 72 -5.71 15.50 3.60
CA GLY A 72 -4.90 14.37 3.16
C GLY A 72 -4.21 13.67 4.32
N ILE A 73 -3.71 14.39 5.32
CA ILE A 73 -3.11 13.83 6.53
C ILE A 73 -4.13 13.01 7.32
N ILE A 74 -5.34 13.53 7.47
CA ILE A 74 -6.43 12.84 8.19
C ILE A 74 -6.77 11.54 7.44
N GLU A 75 -7.00 11.60 6.12
CA GLU A 75 -7.33 10.42 5.32
C GLU A 75 -6.22 9.37 5.32
N ALA A 76 -4.95 9.79 5.23
CA ALA A 76 -3.81 8.88 5.32
C ALA A 76 -3.77 8.12 6.65
N ARG A 77 -4.01 8.83 7.76
CA ARG A 77 -4.01 8.23 9.11
C ARG A 77 -5.17 7.25 9.29
N MET A 78 -6.39 7.65 8.97
CA MET A 78 -7.57 6.79 9.09
C MET A 78 -7.36 5.48 8.33
N HIS A 79 -6.86 5.58 7.11
CA HIS A 79 -6.67 4.40 6.28
C HIS A 79 -5.58 3.45 6.80
N LEU A 80 -4.56 3.96 7.47
CA LEU A 80 -3.51 3.13 8.09
C LEU A 80 -3.95 2.46 9.40
N THR A 81 -5.05 2.92 10.04
CA THR A 81 -5.43 2.43 11.37
C THR A 81 -6.71 1.60 11.40
N GLU A 82 -7.61 1.79 10.44
CA GLU A 82 -8.98 1.25 10.47
C GLU A 82 -9.33 0.48 9.19
N PRO A 83 -8.83 -0.75 8.99
CA PRO A 83 -9.29 -1.61 7.91
C PRO A 83 -10.70 -2.13 8.18
N ASP A 84 -11.57 -2.10 7.15
CA ASP A 84 -12.98 -2.50 7.28
C ASP A 84 -13.20 -4.01 7.14
N THR A 85 -12.33 -4.69 6.39
CA THR A 85 -12.52 -6.09 6.01
C THR A 85 -11.25 -6.93 6.16
N PRO A 86 -11.37 -8.23 6.51
CA PRO A 86 -10.26 -9.15 6.56
C PRO A 86 -9.88 -9.64 5.16
N ASP A 87 -9.25 -8.82 4.34
CA ASP A 87 -8.66 -9.20 3.06
C ASP A 87 -7.16 -9.46 3.20
N TRP A 88 -6.69 -10.61 2.71
CA TRP A 88 -5.30 -11.03 2.84
C TRP A 88 -4.33 -10.06 2.15
N HIS A 89 -4.60 -9.70 0.89
CA HIS A 89 -3.68 -8.85 0.13
C HIS A 89 -3.68 -7.43 0.67
N ASP A 90 -4.86 -6.89 1.03
CA ASP A 90 -4.98 -5.59 1.67
C ASP A 90 -4.21 -5.56 2.99
N MET A 91 -4.34 -6.58 3.82
CA MET A 91 -3.63 -6.68 5.10
C MET A 91 -2.12 -6.68 4.89
N VAL A 92 -1.60 -7.53 4.00
CA VAL A 92 -0.15 -7.63 3.75
C VAL A 92 0.40 -6.30 3.26
N GLU A 93 -0.21 -5.70 2.22
CA GLU A 93 0.24 -4.40 1.69
C GLU A 93 0.20 -3.30 2.76
N ARG A 94 -0.86 -3.23 3.55
CA ARG A 94 -1.07 -2.19 4.56
C ARG A 94 -0.13 -2.33 5.74
N VAL A 95 0.06 -3.53 6.26
CA VAL A 95 0.96 -3.81 7.36
C VAL A 95 2.41 -3.54 6.95
N LEU A 96 2.87 -4.02 5.78
CA LEU A 96 4.21 -3.75 5.29
C LEU A 96 4.45 -2.25 5.10
N LEU A 97 3.48 -1.54 4.54
CA LEU A 97 3.57 -0.08 4.41
C LEU A 97 3.68 0.58 5.78
N ALA A 98 2.79 0.25 6.73
CA ALA A 98 2.80 0.82 8.07
C ALA A 98 4.12 0.56 8.81
N LEU A 99 4.66 -0.66 8.75
CA LEU A 99 5.95 -1.02 9.34
C LEU A 99 7.12 -0.22 8.74
N SER A 100 7.00 0.20 7.48
CA SER A 100 8.03 0.96 6.78
C SER A 100 8.01 2.47 7.08
N LEU A 101 6.95 2.97 7.73
CA LEU A 101 6.74 4.41 7.99
C LEU A 101 7.16 4.78 9.41
N PRO A 102 8.05 5.77 9.62
CA PRO A 102 8.39 6.27 10.94
C PRO A 102 7.17 6.82 11.68
N GLY A 103 7.03 6.49 12.95
CA GLY A 103 5.96 7.01 13.80
C GLY A 103 4.56 6.46 13.45
N SER A 104 4.44 5.43 12.63
CA SER A 104 3.18 4.76 12.37
C SER A 104 2.73 3.98 13.62
N HIS A 105 1.40 3.93 13.83
CA HIS A 105 0.81 3.12 14.90
C HIS A 105 0.57 1.68 14.43
N HIS A 106 1.62 1.02 13.90
CA HIS A 106 1.50 -0.32 13.31
C HIS A 106 1.02 -1.37 14.30
N ASP A 107 1.35 -1.25 15.60
CA ASP A 107 0.86 -2.16 16.63
C ASP A 107 -0.67 -2.14 16.74
N ALA A 108 -1.27 -0.94 16.69
CA ALA A 108 -2.73 -0.78 16.70
C ALA A 108 -3.38 -1.39 15.45
N LEU A 109 -2.75 -1.21 14.28
CA LEU A 109 -3.18 -1.81 13.02
C LEU A 109 -3.12 -3.35 13.08
N ILE A 110 -1.99 -3.91 13.55
CA ILE A 110 -1.80 -5.35 13.71
C ILE A 110 -2.85 -5.92 14.66
N ALA A 111 -3.06 -5.28 15.82
CA ALA A 111 -4.08 -5.69 16.79
C ALA A 111 -5.50 -5.61 16.19
N HIS A 112 -5.76 -4.63 15.32
CA HIS A 112 -7.05 -4.52 14.63
C HIS A 112 -7.24 -5.67 13.63
N TYR A 113 -6.24 -5.98 12.81
CA TYR A 113 -6.31 -7.12 11.89
C TYR A 113 -6.46 -8.46 12.61
N ARG A 114 -5.80 -8.67 13.77
CA ARG A 114 -6.01 -9.87 14.58
C ARG A 114 -7.48 -10.04 14.95
N ARG A 115 -8.15 -8.96 15.43
CA ARG A 115 -9.58 -9.01 15.74
C ARG A 115 -10.45 -9.32 14.51
N LEU A 116 -10.12 -8.77 13.33
CA LEU A 116 -10.85 -9.04 12.09
C LEU A 116 -10.71 -10.51 11.63
N TRP A 117 -9.53 -11.10 11.86
CA TRP A 117 -9.26 -12.50 11.49
C TRP A 117 -9.66 -13.50 12.56
N GLU A 118 -9.94 -13.08 13.79
CA GLU A 118 -10.48 -13.95 14.83
C GLU A 118 -11.86 -14.50 14.43
N PRO A 119 -12.19 -15.75 14.80
CA PRO A 119 -13.50 -16.30 14.53
C PRO A 119 -14.58 -15.45 15.20
N TYR A 120 -15.54 -14.98 14.46
CA TYR A 120 -16.74 -14.42 15.06
C TYR A 120 -17.43 -15.53 15.86
N ALA A 121 -17.62 -15.34 17.16
CA ALA A 121 -18.20 -16.33 18.07
C ALA A 121 -19.64 -16.74 17.73
N GLY A 122 -20.26 -16.12 16.71
CA GLY A 122 -21.59 -16.43 16.21
C GLY A 122 -21.64 -17.15 14.87
N ALA A 123 -20.51 -17.50 14.26
CA ALA A 123 -20.47 -18.30 13.03
C ALA A 123 -20.66 -19.79 13.35
N SER A 124 -21.71 -20.09 14.09
CA SER A 124 -22.23 -21.46 14.27
C SER A 124 -22.96 -21.84 12.98
N SER A 125 -22.56 -22.96 12.44
CA SER A 125 -23.22 -23.75 11.40
C SER A 125 -24.75 -23.74 11.54
N GLU A 126 -25.43 -22.74 10.97
CA GLU A 126 -26.86 -22.84 10.78
C GLU A 126 -27.14 -23.66 9.52
N THR A 127 -27.76 -24.83 9.75
CA THR A 127 -28.45 -25.69 8.81
C THR A 127 -27.76 -25.92 7.45
N LEU A 128 -27.01 -27.01 7.41
CA LEU A 128 -26.53 -27.63 6.17
C LEU A 128 -27.73 -28.01 5.29
N ASP A 129 -27.93 -27.30 4.20
CA ASP A 129 -28.74 -27.78 3.09
C ASP A 129 -28.04 -28.99 2.48
N PRO A 130 -28.67 -30.18 2.44
CA PRO A 130 -28.00 -31.40 1.99
C PRO A 130 -27.52 -31.38 0.54
N THR A 131 -27.98 -30.41 -0.28
CA THR A 131 -27.59 -30.27 -1.69
C THR A 131 -26.39 -29.35 -1.93
N GLY A 132 -26.06 -28.44 -1.00
CA GLY A 132 -24.91 -27.53 -1.08
C GLY A 132 -23.70 -27.97 -0.22
N GLY A 133 -23.84 -29.00 0.59
CA GLY A 133 -22.99 -29.30 1.74
C GLY A 133 -21.50 -29.50 1.45
N GLN A 134 -21.11 -30.10 0.31
CA GLN A 134 -19.68 -30.33 0.01
C GLN A 134 -18.95 -29.06 -0.42
N ALA A 135 -19.55 -28.25 -1.28
CA ALA A 135 -18.96 -26.98 -1.74
C ALA A 135 -18.89 -25.98 -0.61
N GLN A 136 -19.91 -25.89 0.23
CA GLN A 136 -19.93 -25.04 1.42
C GLN A 136 -18.86 -25.48 2.42
N ALA A 137 -18.77 -26.78 2.73
CA ALA A 137 -17.76 -27.32 3.64
C ALA A 137 -16.32 -27.04 3.11
N ALA A 138 -16.10 -27.17 1.80
CA ALA A 138 -14.82 -26.82 1.18
C ALA A 138 -14.50 -25.33 1.30
N ALA A 139 -15.48 -24.44 1.07
CA ALA A 139 -15.32 -23.01 1.22
C ALA A 139 -15.02 -22.60 2.67
N GLU A 140 -15.73 -23.17 3.63
CA GLU A 140 -15.47 -22.96 5.07
C GLU A 140 -14.09 -23.48 5.48
N HIS A 141 -13.66 -24.63 4.94
CA HIS A 141 -12.32 -25.15 5.18
C HIS A 141 -11.25 -24.19 4.64
N ALA A 142 -11.40 -23.70 3.41
CA ALA A 142 -10.51 -22.71 2.81
C ALA A 142 -10.45 -21.42 3.65
N ALA A 143 -11.60 -20.92 4.10
CA ALA A 143 -11.68 -19.74 4.97
C ALA A 143 -10.97 -19.95 6.31
N ARG A 144 -11.07 -21.14 6.92
CA ARG A 144 -10.34 -21.48 8.15
C ARG A 144 -8.83 -21.51 7.92
N LEU A 145 -8.37 -22.12 6.82
CA LEU A 145 -6.93 -22.16 6.49
C LEU A 145 -6.38 -20.75 6.26
N LEU A 146 -7.09 -19.93 5.50
CA LEU A 146 -6.68 -18.55 5.23
C LEU A 146 -6.58 -17.74 6.53
N ARG A 147 -7.56 -17.86 7.41
CA ARG A 147 -7.57 -17.22 8.73
C ARG A 147 -6.36 -17.64 9.57
N SER A 148 -6.09 -18.94 9.64
CA SER A 148 -4.93 -19.47 10.39
C SER A 148 -3.62 -18.94 9.82
N ALA A 149 -3.50 -18.88 8.48
CA ALA A 149 -2.33 -18.31 7.82
C ALA A 149 -2.16 -16.82 8.12
N ALA A 150 -3.26 -16.05 8.11
CA ALA A 150 -3.24 -14.62 8.40
C ALA A 150 -2.75 -14.33 9.83
N LEU A 151 -3.30 -15.05 10.81
CA LEU A 151 -2.90 -14.89 12.22
C LEU A 151 -1.44 -15.31 12.43
N ALA A 152 -1.03 -16.47 11.87
CA ALA A 152 0.35 -16.93 11.96
C ALA A 152 1.34 -15.95 11.31
N TRP A 153 0.97 -15.33 10.18
CA TRP A 153 1.79 -14.31 9.54
C TRP A 153 1.94 -13.05 10.41
N LEU A 154 0.84 -12.57 11.01
CA LEU A 154 0.89 -11.43 11.93
C LEU A 154 1.73 -11.70 13.18
N ASP A 155 1.80 -12.96 13.64
CA ASP A 155 2.63 -13.38 14.78
C ASP A 155 4.11 -13.51 14.41
N SER A 156 4.42 -13.75 13.14
CA SER A 156 5.78 -13.98 12.63
C SER A 156 6.43 -12.74 12.03
N LEU A 157 5.80 -11.57 12.12
CA LEU A 157 6.32 -10.35 11.52
C LEU A 157 7.74 -10.02 12.04
N PRO A 158 8.72 -9.83 11.14
CA PRO A 158 10.06 -9.42 11.55
C PRO A 158 10.04 -7.96 12.03
N VAL A 159 11.05 -7.61 12.82
CA VAL A 159 11.32 -6.21 13.12
C VAL A 159 11.80 -5.53 11.83
N ILE A 160 11.05 -4.53 11.39
CA ILE A 160 11.39 -3.72 10.20
C ILE A 160 11.79 -2.34 10.70
N GLU A 161 13.01 -1.91 10.38
CA GLU A 161 13.44 -0.55 10.63
C GLU A 161 12.77 0.40 9.64
N PRO A 162 11.96 1.37 10.09
CA PRO A 162 11.36 2.35 9.21
C PRO A 162 12.41 3.19 8.48
N TRP A 163 12.12 3.60 7.25
CA TRP A 163 13.06 4.42 6.47
C TRP A 163 12.40 5.66 5.86
N PRO A 164 13.15 6.78 5.71
CA PRO A 164 12.66 8.00 5.08
C PRO A 164 12.45 7.82 3.57
N LEU A 165 11.98 8.87 2.90
CA LEU A 165 11.94 8.91 1.44
C LEU A 165 13.36 8.73 0.88
N ARG A 166 13.50 7.90 -0.15
CA ARG A 166 14.78 7.73 -0.85
C ARG A 166 15.12 9.00 -1.61
N THR A 167 16.30 9.49 -1.38
CA THR A 167 16.85 10.64 -2.10
C THR A 167 17.53 10.26 -3.41
N ASP A 168 17.67 8.96 -3.68
CA ASP A 168 18.32 8.44 -4.89
C ASP A 168 17.56 8.89 -6.14
N ARG A 169 18.10 9.93 -6.76
CA ARG A 169 17.72 10.36 -8.11
C ARG A 169 18.12 9.24 -9.08
N ARG A 170 17.23 8.27 -9.33
CA ARG A 170 17.38 7.44 -10.52
C ARG A 170 17.28 8.39 -11.72
N ARG A 171 18.44 8.80 -12.23
CA ARG A 171 18.52 9.52 -13.50
C ARG A 171 17.74 8.72 -14.52
N ARG A 172 16.71 9.33 -15.08
CA ARG A 172 16.07 8.84 -16.31
C ARG A 172 17.21 8.58 -17.28
N GLY A 173 17.49 7.31 -17.62
CA GLY A 173 18.52 6.96 -18.56
C GLY A 173 18.21 7.58 -19.91
N ARG A 174 18.77 8.75 -20.16
CA ARG A 174 18.94 9.26 -21.53
C ARG A 174 19.92 8.29 -22.16
N ARG A 175 19.45 7.37 -23.02
CA ARG A 175 20.35 6.64 -23.94
C ARG A 175 21.24 7.70 -24.54
N ALA A 176 22.55 7.59 -24.31
CA ALA A 176 23.53 8.36 -25.04
C ALA A 176 23.28 8.05 -26.52
N ALA A 177 22.98 9.07 -27.29
CA ALA A 177 22.94 8.94 -28.75
C ALA A 177 24.32 8.45 -29.14
N GLU A 178 24.40 7.25 -29.69
CA GLU A 178 25.57 6.71 -30.33
C GLU A 178 26.02 7.74 -31.38
N ALA A 179 27.18 8.32 -31.16
CA ALA A 179 27.80 9.21 -32.15
C ALA A 179 28.06 8.39 -33.42
N VAL A 180 27.23 8.64 -34.42
CA VAL A 180 27.45 8.11 -35.76
C VAL A 180 28.77 8.74 -36.24
N GLN A 181 29.83 7.94 -36.28
CA GLN A 181 31.08 8.32 -36.93
C GLN A 181 30.81 8.42 -38.46
N PRO A 182 31.17 9.55 -39.10
CA PRO A 182 31.04 9.65 -40.54
C PRO A 182 32.05 8.70 -41.22
N PRO A 183 31.68 8.08 -42.37
CA PRO A 183 32.57 7.21 -43.10
C PRO A 183 33.74 7.98 -43.72
N ARG A 184 34.95 7.36 -43.74
CA ARG A 184 36.15 7.86 -44.40
C ARG A 184 36.05 7.68 -45.91
#